data_5658c3f0d0d35dd5a0a1ffeecc127f88
#
_entry.id   5658c3f0d0d35dd5a0a1ffeecc127f88
#
_cell.length_a   1.000
_cell.length_b   1.000
_cell.length_c   1.000
_cell.angle_alpha   90.00
_cell.angle_beta   90.00
_cell.angle_gamma   90.00
#
_symmetry.space_group_name_H-M   'P 1'
#
loop_
_entity.id
_entity.type
_entity.pdbx_description
1 polymer ?
#
loop_
_entity_poly.entity_id
_entity_poly.type
_entity_poly.pdbx_seq_one_letter_code
_entity_poly.pdbx_strand_id
1 'polypeptide(L)'
;MSGERDQDRLCEFVARHARLFVLTGAGCSTESGIPDYRDADGGWKRAAPVMLQAFIRDAATRRRYWARSLVGWRRLCAARPNGVHYSLVALQQQRRIECLVTQNVDRLHQLAGSDDVIDLHGRIDLVRCVSCRVGLPRGELQAELLRLNPGFAQLDALPAPDGDADLEALDFSSFQVPPCTLCGGLLKPDVVFFGESVPPRRVQASMQHLMQSDAMLVLGSSLMVYSGYRFAQAAAASGKPIAAVNLGSTRADALLQFKVVQRCSAALAFLLPPDRCAQPQPAVSG
;
A
#
# COMPACT_ATOMS: atom_id res chain seq x y z
N MET A 1 24.85 -11.09 15.52
CA MET A 1 24.70 -12.56 15.46
C MET A 1 23.29 -13.06 15.10
N SER A 2 22.18 -12.53 15.66
CA SER A 2 20.81 -12.95 15.22
C SER A 2 20.44 -12.37 13.85
N GLY A 3 20.67 -11.11 13.62
CA GLY A 3 20.32 -10.43 12.37
C GLY A 3 21.06 -10.94 11.13
N GLU A 4 22.32 -11.35 11.25
CA GLU A 4 23.09 -11.93 10.14
C GLU A 4 22.52 -13.29 9.72
N ARG A 5 22.17 -14.14 10.69
CA ARG A 5 21.53 -15.45 10.39
C ARG A 5 20.17 -15.28 9.70
N ASP A 6 19.39 -14.27 10.08
CA ASP A 6 18.09 -14.00 9.46
C ASP A 6 18.25 -13.48 8.04
N GLN A 7 19.29 -12.67 7.80
CA GLN A 7 19.65 -12.20 6.45
C GLN A 7 20.06 -13.38 5.56
N ASP A 8 20.95 -14.27 6.04
CA ASP A 8 21.39 -15.44 5.31
C ASP A 8 20.21 -16.36 4.95
N ARG A 9 19.29 -16.60 5.91
CA ARG A 9 18.06 -17.38 5.67
C ARG A 9 17.19 -16.78 4.59
N LEU A 10 17.08 -15.43 4.55
CA LEU A 10 16.30 -14.76 3.52
C LEU A 10 16.97 -14.87 2.15
N CYS A 11 18.29 -14.70 2.08
CA CYS A 11 19.07 -14.92 0.86
C CYS A 11 18.89 -16.34 0.32
N GLU A 12 19.03 -17.35 1.19
CA GLU A 12 18.81 -18.74 0.83
C GLU A 12 17.39 -19.03 0.37
N PHE A 13 16.39 -18.46 1.07
CA PHE A 13 14.98 -18.60 0.70
C PHE A 13 14.72 -18.05 -0.71
N VAL A 14 15.17 -16.83 -0.99
CA VAL A 14 15.05 -16.23 -2.30
C VAL A 14 15.83 -17.04 -3.35
N ALA A 15 17.04 -17.51 -3.05
CA ALA A 15 17.85 -18.30 -3.98
C ALA A 15 17.22 -19.66 -4.31
N ARG A 16 16.59 -20.31 -3.34
CA ARG A 16 16.00 -21.66 -3.49
C ARG A 16 14.71 -21.67 -4.32
N HIS A 17 13.87 -20.63 -4.23
CA HIS A 17 12.55 -20.61 -4.85
C HIS A 17 12.56 -19.80 -6.14
N ALA A 18 12.33 -20.46 -7.26
CA ALA A 18 12.43 -19.86 -8.59
C ALA A 18 11.24 -18.92 -8.90
N ARG A 19 10.07 -19.19 -8.33
CA ARG A 19 8.81 -18.47 -8.60
C ARG A 19 8.15 -18.03 -7.29
N LEU A 20 8.49 -16.83 -6.85
CA LEU A 20 7.95 -16.25 -5.61
C LEU A 20 6.61 -15.57 -5.85
N PHE A 21 5.62 -15.88 -5.02
CA PHE A 21 4.46 -15.02 -4.83
C PHE A 21 4.84 -13.96 -3.79
N VAL A 22 4.92 -12.70 -4.19
CA VAL A 22 5.29 -11.59 -3.30
C VAL A 22 4.05 -10.82 -2.90
N LEU A 23 3.82 -10.65 -1.59
CA LEU A 23 2.75 -9.80 -1.06
C LEU A 23 3.36 -8.64 -0.27
N THR A 24 3.08 -7.41 -0.68
CA THR A 24 3.59 -6.21 0.01
C THR A 24 2.49 -5.46 0.75
N GLY A 25 2.87 -4.73 1.80
CA GLY A 25 2.00 -3.87 2.58
C GLY A 25 2.64 -2.54 2.96
N ALA A 26 1.98 -1.75 3.81
CA ALA A 26 2.32 -0.36 4.12
C ALA A 26 3.75 -0.19 4.66
N GLY A 27 4.31 -1.19 5.34
CA GLY A 27 5.70 -1.17 5.81
C GLY A 27 6.74 -1.07 4.70
N CYS A 28 6.39 -1.37 3.43
CA CYS A 28 7.27 -1.14 2.29
C CYS A 28 7.38 0.35 1.91
N SER A 29 6.38 1.17 2.27
CA SER A 29 6.31 2.58 1.86
C SER A 29 6.68 3.56 2.95
N THR A 30 6.97 3.09 4.17
CA THR A 30 7.34 3.96 5.31
C THR A 30 8.62 4.75 5.05
N GLU A 31 9.61 4.14 4.41
CA GLU A 31 10.86 4.80 4.01
C GLU A 31 10.70 5.72 2.78
N SER A 32 9.54 5.71 2.16
CA SER A 32 9.12 6.67 1.12
C SER A 32 8.33 7.85 1.69
N GLY A 33 8.20 7.94 3.02
CA GLY A 33 7.47 9.01 3.71
C GLY A 33 5.96 8.78 3.82
N ILE A 34 5.45 7.59 3.47
CA ILE A 34 4.04 7.22 3.62
C ILE A 34 3.90 6.40 4.91
N PRO A 35 3.21 6.89 5.95
CA PRO A 35 3.07 6.18 7.20
C PRO A 35 2.26 4.88 7.05
N ASP A 36 2.55 3.91 7.89
CA ASP A 36 1.76 2.71 8.05
C ASP A 36 0.59 2.89 9.04
N TYR A 37 -0.37 1.99 8.99
CA TYR A 37 -1.60 2.07 9.79
C TYR A 37 -1.44 1.56 11.23
N ARG A 38 -0.51 0.63 11.45
CA ARG A 38 -0.44 -0.17 12.66
C ARG A 38 0.90 -0.06 13.34
N ASP A 39 0.88 -0.17 14.67
CA ASP A 39 2.07 -0.29 15.50
C ASP A 39 2.66 -1.71 15.45
N ALA A 40 3.72 -1.93 16.23
CA ALA A 40 4.42 -3.22 16.29
C ALA A 40 3.54 -4.37 16.83
N ASP A 41 2.54 -4.05 17.64
CA ASP A 41 1.62 -5.01 18.24
C ASP A 41 0.37 -5.25 17.36
N GLY A 42 0.26 -4.55 16.22
CA GLY A 42 -0.86 -4.65 15.29
C GLY A 42 -2.06 -3.76 15.66
N GLY A 43 -1.93 -2.90 16.68
CA GLY A 43 -2.91 -1.86 17.03
C GLY A 43 -2.96 -0.72 16.01
N TRP A 44 -4.07 0.02 15.98
CA TRP A 44 -4.19 1.21 15.14
C TRP A 44 -3.35 2.35 15.71
N LYS A 45 -2.45 2.94 14.91
CA LYS A 45 -1.69 4.14 15.30
C LYS A 45 -2.54 5.40 15.37
N ARG A 46 -3.71 5.41 14.70
CA ARG A 46 -4.62 6.56 14.57
C ARG A 46 -6.06 6.08 14.58
N ALA A 47 -7.01 7.02 14.49
CA ALA A 47 -8.43 6.71 14.31
C ALA A 47 -8.65 5.75 13.13
N ALA A 48 -9.64 4.85 13.29
CA ALA A 48 -9.94 3.86 12.26
C ALA A 48 -10.25 4.53 10.90
N PRO A 49 -9.80 3.94 9.79
CA PRO A 49 -10.06 4.47 8.46
C PRO A 49 -11.55 4.56 8.14
N VAL A 50 -11.89 5.43 7.19
CA VAL A 50 -13.28 5.65 6.75
C VAL A 50 -13.86 4.35 6.15
N MET A 51 -15.03 3.95 6.67
CA MET A 51 -15.79 2.82 6.15
C MET A 51 -16.56 3.20 4.89
N LEU A 52 -16.69 2.27 3.91
CA LEU A 52 -17.43 2.50 2.68
C LEU A 52 -18.85 3.02 2.94
N GLN A 53 -19.59 2.38 3.85
CA GLN A 53 -20.97 2.76 4.14
C GLN A 53 -21.08 4.19 4.67
N ALA A 54 -20.18 4.60 5.55
CA ALA A 54 -20.14 5.97 6.06
C ALA A 54 -19.83 6.96 4.91
N PHE A 55 -18.85 6.64 4.07
CA PHE A 55 -18.53 7.46 2.89
C PHE A 55 -19.72 7.62 1.94
N ILE A 56 -20.47 6.54 1.64
CA ILE A 56 -21.60 6.57 0.71
C ILE A 56 -22.80 7.31 1.32
N ARG A 57 -23.12 7.09 2.59
CA ARG A 57 -24.36 7.57 3.20
C ARG A 57 -24.26 8.98 3.74
N ASP A 58 -23.10 9.37 4.27
CA ASP A 58 -22.92 10.61 4.98
C ASP A 58 -22.09 11.65 4.21
N ALA A 59 -22.71 12.81 3.94
CA ALA A 59 -22.05 13.90 3.24
C ALA A 59 -20.93 14.56 4.07
N ALA A 60 -21.06 14.60 5.40
CA ALA A 60 -20.03 15.15 6.27
C ALA A 60 -18.77 14.27 6.26
N THR A 61 -18.94 12.94 6.29
CA THR A 61 -17.83 11.99 6.13
C THR A 61 -17.12 12.17 4.78
N ARG A 62 -17.85 12.38 3.67
CA ARG A 62 -17.24 12.64 2.35
C ARG A 62 -16.48 13.95 2.32
N ARG A 63 -17.02 15.03 2.89
CA ARG A 63 -16.32 16.32 2.99
C ARG A 63 -15.01 16.18 3.76
N ARG A 64 -15.07 15.56 4.95
CA ARG A 64 -13.89 15.30 5.77
C ARG A 64 -12.85 14.46 5.01
N TYR A 65 -13.28 13.37 4.35
CA TYR A 65 -12.39 12.51 3.57
C TYR A 65 -11.67 13.31 2.48
N TRP A 66 -12.41 14.03 1.63
CA TRP A 66 -11.83 14.75 0.51
C TRP A 66 -10.99 15.97 0.93
N ALA A 67 -11.35 16.63 2.02
CA ALA A 67 -10.54 17.72 2.58
C ALA A 67 -9.17 17.21 3.07
N ARG A 68 -9.14 16.12 3.81
CA ARG A 68 -7.91 15.48 4.26
C ARG A 68 -7.10 14.96 3.07
N SER A 69 -7.74 14.31 2.12
CA SER A 69 -7.12 13.83 0.90
C SER A 69 -6.56 14.98 0.03
N LEU A 70 -7.21 16.14 -0.01
CA LEU A 70 -6.69 17.31 -0.72
C LEU A 70 -5.33 17.74 -0.18
N VAL A 71 -5.18 17.81 1.12
CA VAL A 71 -3.93 18.21 1.78
C VAL A 71 -2.87 17.11 1.66
N GLY A 72 -3.22 15.87 1.95
CA GLY A 72 -2.30 14.74 1.95
C GLY A 72 -1.78 14.35 0.56
N TRP A 73 -2.57 14.61 -0.50
CA TRP A 73 -2.22 14.30 -1.88
C TRP A 73 -0.86 14.87 -2.32
N ARG A 74 -0.52 16.08 -1.88
CA ARG A 74 0.76 16.73 -2.24
C ARG A 74 1.96 15.89 -1.82
N ARG A 75 1.94 15.36 -0.59
CA ARG A 75 3.01 14.52 -0.06
C ARG A 75 3.03 13.14 -0.72
N LEU A 76 1.88 12.57 -0.98
CA LEU A 76 1.78 11.29 -1.67
C LEU A 76 2.37 11.37 -3.09
N CYS A 77 2.05 12.41 -3.85
CA CYS A 77 2.61 12.64 -5.19
C CYS A 77 4.13 12.90 -5.17
N ALA A 78 4.64 13.45 -4.07
CA ALA A 78 6.07 13.68 -3.90
C ALA A 78 6.83 12.42 -3.47
N ALA A 79 6.15 11.38 -2.97
CA ALA A 79 6.78 10.13 -2.56
C ALA A 79 7.55 9.48 -3.72
N ARG A 80 8.66 8.87 -3.40
CA ARG A 80 9.53 8.17 -4.36
C ARG A 80 9.75 6.74 -3.92
N PRO A 81 9.91 5.80 -4.86
CA PRO A 81 10.31 4.45 -4.53
C PRO A 81 11.57 4.42 -3.68
N ASN A 82 11.66 3.48 -2.78
CA ASN A 82 12.82 3.21 -1.93
C ASN A 82 13.47 1.86 -2.27
N GLY A 83 14.47 1.47 -1.51
CA GLY A 83 15.26 0.26 -1.74
C GLY A 83 14.45 -1.02 -1.92
N VAL A 84 13.35 -1.22 -1.17
CA VAL A 84 12.53 -2.43 -1.32
C VAL A 84 11.85 -2.51 -2.68
N HIS A 85 11.38 -1.39 -3.22
CA HIS A 85 10.74 -1.34 -4.53
C HIS A 85 11.73 -1.71 -5.64
N TYR A 86 12.95 -1.14 -5.60
CA TYR A 86 13.99 -1.46 -6.57
C TYR A 86 14.52 -2.90 -6.43
N SER A 87 14.59 -3.45 -5.20
CA SER A 87 14.94 -4.86 -4.98
C SER A 87 13.93 -5.80 -5.62
N LEU A 88 12.64 -5.47 -5.58
CA LEU A 88 11.60 -6.27 -6.24
C LEU A 88 11.68 -6.17 -7.77
N VAL A 89 12.00 -4.99 -8.32
CA VAL A 89 12.30 -4.85 -9.75
C VAL A 89 13.48 -5.75 -10.15
N ALA A 90 14.56 -5.78 -9.37
CA ALA A 90 15.70 -6.65 -9.64
C ALA A 90 15.30 -8.14 -9.64
N LEU A 91 14.45 -8.57 -8.72
CA LEU A 91 13.93 -9.94 -8.71
C LEU A 91 13.01 -10.24 -9.91
N GLN A 92 12.19 -9.28 -10.34
CA GLN A 92 11.36 -9.42 -11.54
C GLN A 92 12.23 -9.57 -12.80
N GLN A 93 13.28 -8.74 -12.94
CA GLN A 93 14.24 -8.83 -14.06
C GLN A 93 14.96 -10.18 -14.09
N GLN A 94 15.23 -10.78 -12.93
CA GLN A 94 15.77 -12.13 -12.80
C GLN A 94 14.72 -13.24 -13.00
N ARG A 95 13.45 -12.87 -13.29
CA ARG A 95 12.31 -13.79 -13.41
C ARG A 95 12.09 -14.68 -12.18
N ARG A 96 12.34 -14.12 -10.99
CA ARG A 96 12.18 -14.81 -9.70
C ARG A 96 10.84 -14.54 -9.04
N ILE A 97 10.05 -13.61 -9.55
CA ILE A 97 8.71 -13.29 -9.08
C ILE A 97 7.69 -13.86 -10.06
N GLU A 98 6.85 -14.77 -9.58
CA GLU A 98 5.66 -15.25 -10.30
C GLU A 98 4.60 -14.17 -10.37
N CYS A 99 4.37 -13.48 -9.25
CA CYS A 99 3.40 -12.38 -9.15
C CYS A 99 3.76 -11.45 -7.99
N LEU A 100 3.67 -10.14 -8.24
CA LEU A 100 3.74 -9.11 -7.22
C LEU A 100 2.33 -8.59 -6.92
N VAL A 101 1.84 -8.87 -5.71
CA VAL A 101 0.56 -8.37 -5.21
C VAL A 101 0.84 -7.32 -4.15
N THR A 102 0.26 -6.13 -4.28
CA THR A 102 0.39 -5.09 -3.26
C THR A 102 -0.94 -4.75 -2.60
N GLN A 103 -0.91 -4.58 -1.29
CA GLN A 103 -2.01 -4.01 -0.52
C GLN A 103 -1.99 -2.47 -0.56
N ASN A 104 -0.84 -1.89 -0.94
CA ASN A 104 -0.66 -0.46 -1.02
C ASN A 104 -1.37 0.12 -2.25
N VAL A 105 -1.75 1.40 -2.14
CA VAL A 105 -2.47 2.12 -3.20
C VAL A 105 -1.61 3.22 -3.84
N ASP A 106 -0.36 3.38 -3.40
CA ASP A 106 0.54 4.50 -3.66
C ASP A 106 1.23 4.47 -5.04
N ARG A 107 1.20 3.36 -5.74
CA ARG A 107 1.82 3.14 -7.06
C ARG A 107 3.36 3.12 -7.05
N LEU A 108 4.01 3.02 -5.90
CA LEU A 108 5.47 3.09 -5.83
C LEU A 108 6.17 1.89 -6.51
N HIS A 109 5.55 0.71 -6.53
CA HIS A 109 6.07 -0.44 -7.30
C HIS A 109 6.14 -0.14 -8.78
N GLN A 110 5.06 0.41 -9.36
CA GLN A 110 5.02 0.78 -10.77
C GLN A 110 5.97 1.93 -11.08
N LEU A 111 6.09 2.92 -10.19
CA LEU A 111 7.05 4.02 -10.32
C LEU A 111 8.51 3.55 -10.25
N ALA A 112 8.79 2.45 -9.54
CA ALA A 112 10.11 1.83 -9.52
C ALA A 112 10.44 1.06 -10.82
N GLY A 113 9.43 0.77 -11.64
CA GLY A 113 9.57 -0.02 -12.87
C GLY A 113 9.11 -1.48 -12.73
N SER A 114 8.34 -1.83 -11.68
CA SER A 114 7.70 -3.14 -11.59
C SER A 114 6.58 -3.28 -12.60
N ASP A 115 6.60 -4.37 -13.36
CA ASP A 115 5.55 -4.78 -14.28
C ASP A 115 4.56 -5.73 -13.60
N ASP A 116 3.35 -5.84 -14.18
CA ASP A 116 2.31 -6.81 -13.80
C ASP A 116 1.97 -6.86 -12.29
N VAL A 117 1.95 -5.69 -11.64
CA VAL A 117 1.59 -5.57 -10.24
C VAL A 117 0.08 -5.66 -10.06
N ILE A 118 -0.39 -6.59 -9.22
CA ILE A 118 -1.80 -6.65 -8.83
C ILE A 118 -2.05 -5.69 -7.65
N ASP A 119 -2.73 -4.58 -7.93
CA ASP A 119 -3.17 -3.62 -6.90
C ASP A 119 -4.38 -4.21 -6.15
N LEU A 120 -4.15 -4.99 -5.11
CA LEU A 120 -5.20 -5.73 -4.40
C LEU A 120 -6.29 -4.79 -3.88
N HIS A 121 -5.89 -3.69 -3.27
CA HIS A 121 -6.80 -2.69 -2.71
C HIS A 121 -7.05 -1.49 -3.64
N GLY A 122 -6.62 -1.57 -4.90
CA GLY A 122 -6.81 -0.52 -5.88
C GLY A 122 -5.68 0.49 -5.93
N ARG A 123 -6.01 1.70 -6.40
CA ARG A 123 -5.02 2.74 -6.70
C ARG A 123 -5.54 4.12 -6.37
N ILE A 124 -4.71 4.93 -5.73
CA ILE A 124 -5.12 6.26 -5.24
C ILE A 124 -5.05 7.34 -6.33
N ASP A 125 -4.28 7.11 -7.39
CA ASP A 125 -4.09 8.04 -8.51
C ASP A 125 -5.28 8.08 -9.49
N LEU A 126 -6.30 7.26 -9.25
CA LEU A 126 -7.55 7.20 -10.03
C LEU A 126 -8.76 7.43 -9.12
N VAL A 127 -9.76 8.14 -9.65
CA VAL A 127 -11.06 8.35 -9.01
C VAL A 127 -12.14 7.73 -9.88
N ARG A 128 -13.16 7.12 -9.26
CA ARG A 128 -14.31 6.55 -9.97
C ARG A 128 -15.61 7.15 -9.48
N CYS A 129 -16.51 7.37 -10.41
CA CYS A 129 -17.90 7.63 -10.06
C CYS A 129 -18.55 6.33 -9.56
N VAL A 130 -19.21 6.39 -8.40
CA VAL A 130 -19.90 5.25 -7.81
C VAL A 130 -21.08 4.78 -8.68
N SER A 131 -21.76 5.72 -9.36
CA SER A 131 -22.96 5.43 -10.17
C SER A 131 -22.62 4.97 -11.60
N CYS A 132 -21.97 5.83 -12.41
CA CYS A 132 -21.72 5.52 -13.83
C CYS A 132 -20.35 4.84 -14.08
N ARG A 133 -19.52 4.65 -13.06
CA ARG A 133 -18.23 3.95 -13.09
C ARG A 133 -17.15 4.63 -13.94
N VAL A 134 -17.40 5.80 -14.50
CA VAL A 134 -16.37 6.56 -15.21
C VAL A 134 -15.19 6.82 -14.28
N GLY A 135 -13.99 6.70 -14.81
CA GLY A 135 -12.74 7.01 -14.11
C GLY A 135 -12.18 8.34 -14.56
N LEU A 136 -11.55 9.07 -13.65
CA LEU A 136 -10.79 10.28 -13.94
C LEU A 136 -9.48 10.26 -13.13
N PRO A 137 -8.38 10.83 -13.67
CA PRO A 137 -7.14 10.97 -12.94
C PRO A 137 -7.33 11.76 -11.63
N ARG A 138 -6.72 11.29 -10.54
CA ARG A 138 -6.82 11.98 -9.24
C ARG A 138 -6.29 13.43 -9.31
N GLY A 139 -5.29 13.69 -10.17
CA GLY A 139 -4.76 15.02 -10.38
C GLY A 139 -5.78 16.03 -10.94
N GLU A 140 -6.69 15.57 -11.82
CA GLU A 140 -7.77 16.41 -12.34
C GLU A 140 -8.76 16.76 -11.22
N LEU A 141 -9.16 15.78 -10.42
CA LEU A 141 -9.99 16.05 -9.25
C LEU A 141 -9.28 16.95 -8.24
N GLN A 142 -7.94 16.81 -8.08
CA GLN A 142 -7.17 17.68 -7.19
C GLN A 142 -7.26 19.16 -7.61
N ALA A 143 -7.11 19.44 -8.90
CA ALA A 143 -7.23 20.80 -9.43
C ALA A 143 -8.63 21.39 -9.15
N GLU A 144 -9.68 20.61 -9.33
CA GLU A 144 -11.04 21.05 -9.06
C GLU A 144 -11.31 21.24 -7.56
N LEU A 145 -10.82 20.34 -6.70
CA LEU A 145 -10.92 20.48 -5.26
C LEU A 145 -10.20 21.75 -4.75
N LEU A 146 -9.02 22.06 -5.29
CA LEU A 146 -8.27 23.28 -4.96
C LEU A 146 -9.04 24.53 -5.38
N ARG A 147 -9.64 24.52 -6.59
CA ARG A 147 -10.43 25.63 -7.11
C ARG A 147 -11.66 25.92 -6.24
N LEU A 148 -12.34 24.87 -5.78
CA LEU A 148 -13.56 24.99 -4.97
C LEU A 148 -13.26 25.34 -3.51
N ASN A 149 -12.06 25.01 -3.01
CA ASN A 149 -11.71 25.10 -1.58
C ASN A 149 -10.36 25.83 -1.37
N PRO A 150 -10.21 27.09 -1.78
CA PRO A 150 -8.92 27.78 -1.71
C PRO A 150 -8.39 27.95 -0.27
N GLY A 151 -9.28 28.06 0.72
CA GLY A 151 -8.89 28.14 2.13
C GLY A 151 -8.22 26.85 2.66
N PHE A 152 -8.59 25.69 2.11
CA PHE A 152 -7.97 24.41 2.49
C PHE A 152 -6.65 24.15 1.73
N ALA A 153 -6.42 24.86 0.63
CA ALA A 153 -5.20 24.71 -0.18
C ALA A 153 -3.92 25.15 0.57
N GLN A 154 -4.05 26.05 1.54
CA GLN A 154 -2.94 26.58 2.32
C GLN A 154 -2.61 25.74 3.57
N LEU A 155 -3.47 24.77 3.90
CA LEU A 155 -3.25 23.94 5.08
C LEU A 155 -2.06 23.01 4.86
N ASP A 156 -1.27 22.83 5.91
CA ASP A 156 -0.27 21.78 6.03
C ASP A 156 -0.58 20.91 7.25
N ALA A 157 -0.29 19.63 7.16
CA ALA A 157 -0.54 18.67 8.22
C ALA A 157 0.40 17.47 8.13
N LEU A 158 0.57 16.76 9.21
CA LEU A 158 1.33 15.51 9.21
C LEU A 158 0.69 14.49 8.27
N PRO A 159 1.50 13.73 7.53
CA PRO A 159 0.98 12.70 6.64
C PRO A 159 0.29 11.60 7.43
N ALA A 160 -0.79 11.08 6.89
CA ALA A 160 -1.48 9.88 7.33
C ALA A 160 -1.41 8.81 6.23
N PRO A 161 -1.72 7.54 6.54
CA PRO A 161 -1.72 6.48 5.55
C PRO A 161 -2.58 6.80 4.31
N ASP A 162 -2.23 6.22 3.16
CA ASP A 162 -2.98 6.32 1.90
C ASP A 162 -3.21 7.76 1.39
N GLY A 163 -2.23 8.64 1.62
CA GLY A 163 -2.32 10.02 1.12
C GLY A 163 -3.36 10.87 1.84
N ASP A 164 -3.69 10.52 3.06
CA ASP A 164 -4.50 11.29 3.97
C ASP A 164 -3.65 12.29 4.78
N ALA A 165 -4.27 13.27 5.43
CA ALA A 165 -3.64 14.25 6.28
C ALA A 165 -4.29 14.28 7.68
N ASP A 166 -3.49 14.56 8.70
CA ASP A 166 -3.97 14.64 10.06
C ASP A 166 -4.60 16.02 10.34
N LEU A 167 -5.90 16.12 10.16
CA LEU A 167 -6.69 17.34 10.29
C LEU A 167 -7.91 17.13 11.20
N GLU A 168 -7.75 16.32 12.28
CA GLU A 168 -8.88 15.89 13.12
C GLU A 168 -9.65 17.03 13.78
N ALA A 169 -9.01 18.16 14.05
CA ALA A 169 -9.59 19.28 14.82
C ALA A 169 -10.30 20.34 13.95
N LEU A 170 -10.38 20.15 12.62
CA LEU A 170 -10.95 21.18 11.72
C LEU A 170 -12.43 20.96 11.43
N ASP A 171 -13.14 22.09 11.21
CA ASP A 171 -14.49 22.06 10.66
C ASP A 171 -14.44 21.92 9.13
N PHE A 172 -15.09 20.90 8.62
CA PHE A 172 -15.20 20.60 7.20
C PHE A 172 -16.57 20.95 6.60
N SER A 173 -17.43 21.64 7.34
CA SER A 173 -18.82 21.95 6.91
C SER A 173 -18.86 22.75 5.62
N SER A 174 -17.92 23.67 5.44
CA SER A 174 -17.79 24.52 4.24
C SER A 174 -17.07 23.85 3.06
N PHE A 175 -16.46 22.65 3.25
CA PHE A 175 -15.71 21.99 2.19
C PHE A 175 -16.64 21.50 1.07
N GLN A 176 -16.33 21.88 -0.17
CA GLN A 176 -17.10 21.51 -1.35
C GLN A 176 -16.50 20.29 -2.04
N VAL A 177 -17.32 19.26 -2.25
CA VAL A 177 -16.95 18.05 -2.99
C VAL A 177 -17.68 18.07 -4.33
N PRO A 178 -16.97 18.11 -5.48
CA PRO A 178 -17.61 18.11 -6.78
C PRO A 178 -18.29 16.77 -7.06
N PRO A 179 -19.47 16.77 -7.70
CA PRO A 179 -20.10 15.56 -8.19
C PRO A 179 -19.43 15.08 -9.49
N CYS A 180 -19.78 13.91 -9.94
CA CYS A 180 -19.40 13.41 -11.26
C CYS A 180 -19.96 14.31 -12.36
N THR A 181 -19.12 14.78 -13.26
CA THR A 181 -19.51 15.69 -14.35
C THR A 181 -20.44 15.06 -15.37
N LEU A 182 -20.45 13.71 -15.48
CA LEU A 182 -21.31 12.99 -16.43
C LEU A 182 -22.71 12.69 -15.89
N CYS A 183 -22.83 12.34 -14.60
CA CYS A 183 -24.11 11.84 -14.07
C CYS A 183 -24.51 12.44 -12.70
N GLY A 184 -23.74 13.37 -12.16
CA GLY A 184 -23.99 13.94 -10.84
C GLY A 184 -23.72 13.01 -9.65
N GLY A 185 -23.25 11.77 -9.91
CA GLY A 185 -23.01 10.75 -8.88
C GLY A 185 -21.79 11.06 -8.00
N LEU A 186 -21.63 10.28 -6.95
CA LEU A 186 -20.54 10.43 -5.98
C LEU A 186 -19.20 9.99 -6.59
N LEU A 187 -18.16 10.78 -6.36
CA LEU A 187 -16.78 10.44 -6.69
C LEU A 187 -16.10 9.77 -5.50
N LYS A 188 -15.45 8.62 -5.74
CA LYS A 188 -14.68 7.85 -4.76
C LYS A 188 -13.31 7.53 -5.35
N PRO A 189 -12.20 7.55 -4.59
CA PRO A 189 -10.94 7.04 -5.10
C PRO A 189 -11.09 5.57 -5.50
N ASP A 190 -10.36 5.10 -6.51
CA ASP A 190 -10.40 3.70 -6.96
C ASP A 190 -9.67 2.78 -5.97
N VAL A 191 -9.96 2.96 -4.70
CA VAL A 191 -9.40 2.24 -3.54
C VAL A 191 -10.50 1.42 -2.88
N VAL A 192 -10.17 0.21 -2.43
CA VAL A 192 -11.05 -0.63 -1.62
C VAL A 192 -11.08 -0.06 -0.20
N PHE A 193 -12.21 0.49 0.20
CA PHE A 193 -12.39 1.03 1.55
C PHE A 193 -12.60 -0.09 2.59
N PHE A 194 -12.41 0.24 3.85
CA PHE A 194 -12.79 -0.68 4.92
C PHE A 194 -14.31 -0.95 4.87
N GLY A 195 -14.66 -2.23 5.04
CA GLY A 195 -16.04 -2.69 4.83
C GLY A 195 -16.45 -2.89 3.36
N GLU A 196 -15.55 -2.65 2.41
CA GLU A 196 -15.72 -2.97 0.99
C GLU A 196 -15.06 -4.30 0.66
N SER A 197 -15.66 -5.08 -0.23
CA SER A 197 -15.06 -6.31 -0.73
C SER A 197 -14.03 -6.01 -1.82
N VAL A 198 -12.87 -6.65 -1.72
CA VAL A 198 -11.90 -6.65 -2.83
C VAL A 198 -12.55 -7.25 -4.07
N PRO A 199 -12.43 -6.64 -5.25
CA PRO A 199 -13.01 -7.17 -6.48
C PRO A 199 -12.61 -8.64 -6.71
N PRO A 200 -13.58 -9.54 -6.93
CA PRO A 200 -13.33 -10.99 -7.03
C PRO A 200 -12.26 -11.35 -8.07
N ARG A 201 -12.22 -10.63 -9.19
CA ARG A 201 -11.22 -10.85 -10.25
C ARG A 201 -9.78 -10.66 -9.75
N ARG A 202 -9.52 -9.66 -8.90
CA ARG A 202 -8.17 -9.42 -8.31
C ARG A 202 -7.78 -10.57 -7.39
N VAL A 203 -8.72 -11.03 -6.55
CA VAL A 203 -8.50 -12.16 -5.64
C VAL A 203 -8.24 -13.45 -6.41
N GLN A 204 -9.06 -13.74 -7.44
CA GLN A 204 -8.92 -14.94 -8.27
C GLN A 204 -7.59 -14.96 -9.02
N ALA A 205 -7.22 -13.86 -9.67
CA ALA A 205 -5.93 -13.75 -10.37
C ALA A 205 -4.75 -13.97 -9.39
N SER A 206 -4.75 -13.27 -8.24
CA SER A 206 -3.71 -13.45 -7.22
C SER A 206 -3.65 -14.89 -6.71
N MET A 207 -4.80 -15.54 -6.51
CA MET A 207 -4.86 -16.93 -6.05
C MET A 207 -4.31 -17.91 -7.10
N GLN A 208 -4.59 -17.68 -8.38
CA GLN A 208 -4.05 -18.49 -9.48
C GLN A 208 -2.52 -18.42 -9.51
N HIS A 209 -1.94 -17.23 -9.42
CA HIS A 209 -0.50 -17.06 -9.35
C HIS A 209 0.10 -17.67 -8.08
N LEU A 210 -0.57 -17.55 -6.92
CA LEU A 210 -0.13 -18.21 -5.70
C LEU A 210 -0.03 -19.73 -5.91
N MET A 211 -1.02 -20.34 -6.56
CA MET A 211 -0.96 -21.78 -6.82
C MET A 211 0.19 -22.18 -7.76
N GLN A 212 0.59 -21.32 -8.68
CA GLN A 212 1.71 -21.54 -9.61
C GLN A 212 3.08 -21.24 -8.99
N SER A 213 3.13 -20.51 -7.88
CA SER A 213 4.37 -20.15 -7.19
C SER A 213 4.97 -21.33 -6.40
N ASP A 214 6.25 -21.24 -6.09
CA ASP A 214 6.97 -22.22 -5.27
C ASP A 214 6.91 -21.87 -3.78
N ALA A 215 6.86 -20.58 -3.45
CA ALA A 215 6.85 -20.06 -2.10
C ALA A 215 6.18 -18.69 -2.02
N MET A 216 5.85 -18.23 -0.81
CA MET A 216 5.30 -16.89 -0.56
C MET A 216 6.28 -16.04 0.25
N LEU A 217 6.52 -14.80 -0.21
CA LEU A 217 7.31 -13.79 0.50
C LEU A 217 6.40 -12.61 0.86
N VAL A 218 6.29 -12.33 2.16
CA VAL A 218 5.49 -11.21 2.70
C VAL A 218 6.43 -10.10 3.13
N LEU A 219 6.21 -8.89 2.63
CA LEU A 219 7.04 -7.72 2.90
C LEU A 219 6.21 -6.57 3.48
N GLY A 220 6.58 -6.09 4.67
CA GLY A 220 5.99 -4.91 5.28
C GLY A 220 4.47 -5.00 5.51
N SER A 221 3.96 -6.20 5.79
CA SER A 221 2.54 -6.40 6.06
C SER A 221 2.32 -7.19 7.34
N SER A 222 1.51 -6.63 8.24
CA SER A 222 1.04 -7.34 9.43
C SER A 222 -0.01 -8.42 9.12
N LEU A 223 -0.56 -8.46 7.90
CA LEU A 223 -1.63 -9.39 7.47
C LEU A 223 -2.90 -9.36 8.36
N MET A 224 -3.10 -8.31 9.16
CA MET A 224 -4.27 -8.21 10.03
C MET A 224 -5.57 -8.14 9.24
N VAL A 225 -5.54 -7.57 8.03
CA VAL A 225 -6.70 -7.51 7.12
C VAL A 225 -6.82 -8.83 6.37
N TYR A 226 -8.03 -9.42 6.40
CA TYR A 226 -8.29 -10.74 5.81
C TYR A 226 -7.97 -10.81 4.31
N SER A 227 -8.13 -9.72 3.58
CA SER A 227 -7.84 -9.65 2.15
C SER A 227 -6.40 -10.05 1.79
N GLY A 228 -5.41 -9.74 2.65
CA GLY A 228 -4.03 -10.21 2.51
C GLY A 228 -3.80 -11.56 3.21
N TYR A 229 -4.35 -11.74 4.41
CA TYR A 229 -4.16 -12.95 5.22
C TYR A 229 -4.63 -14.23 4.51
N ARG A 230 -5.68 -14.16 3.70
CA ARG A 230 -6.19 -15.32 2.93
C ARG A 230 -5.13 -15.99 2.05
N PHE A 231 -4.15 -15.23 1.53
CA PHE A 231 -3.08 -15.79 0.70
C PHE A 231 -2.10 -16.59 1.55
N ALA A 232 -1.77 -16.12 2.75
CA ALA A 232 -0.93 -16.88 3.69
C ALA A 232 -1.61 -18.19 4.13
N GLN A 233 -2.93 -18.15 4.39
CA GLN A 233 -3.69 -19.36 4.68
C GLN A 233 -3.68 -20.35 3.51
N ALA A 234 -3.89 -19.86 2.28
CA ALA A 234 -3.90 -20.71 1.09
C ALA A 234 -2.51 -21.28 0.77
N ALA A 235 -1.44 -20.49 0.95
CA ALA A 235 -0.06 -20.96 0.81
C ALA A 235 0.25 -22.09 1.80
N ALA A 236 -0.05 -21.88 3.08
CA ALA A 236 0.15 -22.89 4.13
C ALA A 236 -0.67 -24.17 3.87
N ALA A 237 -1.95 -24.03 3.48
CA ALA A 237 -2.81 -25.17 3.15
C ALA A 237 -2.31 -25.98 1.93
N SER A 238 -1.54 -25.31 1.03
CA SER A 238 -0.93 -25.93 -0.15
C SER A 238 0.51 -26.40 0.10
N GLY A 239 0.98 -26.39 1.36
CA GLY A 239 2.33 -26.82 1.73
C GLY A 239 3.45 -25.90 1.23
N LYS A 240 3.13 -24.68 0.80
CA LYS A 240 4.12 -23.71 0.31
C LYS A 240 4.79 -23.00 1.48
N PRO A 241 6.13 -22.91 1.51
CA PRO A 241 6.84 -22.20 2.56
C PRO A 241 6.56 -20.69 2.47
N ILE A 242 6.45 -20.05 3.64
CA ILE A 242 6.16 -18.62 3.76
C ILE A 242 7.27 -17.97 4.56
N ALA A 243 7.94 -16.97 3.99
CA ALA A 243 8.84 -16.08 4.70
C ALA A 243 8.23 -14.69 4.82
N ALA A 244 8.51 -14.00 5.91
CA ALA A 244 8.07 -12.61 6.10
C ALA A 244 9.22 -11.71 6.52
N VAL A 245 9.19 -10.46 6.04
CA VAL A 245 10.00 -9.34 6.55
C VAL A 245 9.03 -8.30 7.10
N ASN A 246 9.01 -8.13 8.41
CA ASN A 246 8.14 -7.16 9.08
C ASN A 246 8.68 -6.80 10.45
N LEU A 247 8.60 -5.53 10.84
CA LEU A 247 9.09 -5.06 12.14
C LEU A 247 8.24 -5.55 13.31
N GLY A 248 6.94 -5.66 13.13
CA GLY A 248 5.99 -6.08 14.16
C GLY A 248 5.46 -7.50 13.98
N SER A 249 4.48 -7.83 14.81
CA SER A 249 3.73 -9.08 14.74
C SER A 249 2.90 -9.18 13.47
N THR A 250 2.70 -10.39 12.96
CA THR A 250 1.79 -10.64 11.85
C THR A 250 0.72 -11.64 12.26
N ARG A 251 -0.47 -11.51 11.68
CA ARG A 251 -1.54 -12.48 11.87
C ARG A 251 -1.15 -13.90 11.42
N ALA A 252 -0.14 -13.99 10.54
CA ALA A 252 0.32 -15.25 9.97
C ALA A 252 1.55 -15.82 10.69
N ASP A 253 2.02 -15.28 11.82
CA ASP A 253 3.27 -15.72 12.48
C ASP A 253 3.32 -17.24 12.70
N ALA A 254 2.20 -17.88 13.02
CA ALA A 254 2.12 -19.34 13.19
C ALA A 254 2.20 -20.14 11.87
N LEU A 255 2.07 -19.48 10.72
CA LEU A 255 2.13 -20.09 9.40
C LEU A 255 3.49 -19.89 8.72
N LEU A 256 4.35 -19.05 9.29
CA LEU A 256 5.63 -18.69 8.69
C LEU A 256 6.68 -19.77 8.93
N GLN A 257 7.48 -20.07 7.93
CA GLN A 257 8.71 -20.83 8.10
C GLN A 257 9.73 -20.02 8.92
N PHE A 258 9.81 -18.71 8.67
CA PHE A 258 10.56 -17.76 9.48
C PHE A 258 10.13 -16.32 9.21
N LYS A 259 10.51 -15.42 10.12
CA LYS A 259 10.32 -13.97 9.99
C LYS A 259 11.63 -13.25 10.24
N VAL A 260 11.94 -12.27 9.38
CA VAL A 260 13.05 -11.33 9.55
C VAL A 260 12.49 -10.05 10.15
N VAL A 261 12.95 -9.67 11.34
CA VAL A 261 12.48 -8.46 12.04
C VAL A 261 13.41 -7.31 11.70
N GLN A 262 13.23 -6.77 10.48
CA GLN A 262 14.01 -5.65 9.94
C GLN A 262 13.14 -4.77 9.02
N ARG A 263 13.66 -3.59 8.65
CA ARG A 263 13.09 -2.79 7.56
C ARG A 263 13.25 -3.53 6.24
N CYS A 264 12.23 -3.47 5.38
CA CYS A 264 12.21 -4.24 4.14
C CYS A 264 13.36 -3.88 3.19
N SER A 265 13.73 -2.60 3.11
CA SER A 265 14.87 -2.16 2.28
C SER A 265 16.20 -2.73 2.76
N ALA A 266 16.44 -2.74 4.06
CA ALA A 266 17.64 -3.31 4.66
C ALA A 266 17.70 -4.84 4.45
N ALA A 267 16.57 -5.53 4.68
CA ALA A 267 16.48 -6.97 4.52
C ALA A 267 16.72 -7.44 3.08
N LEU A 268 16.34 -6.65 2.08
CA LEU A 268 16.49 -6.96 0.65
C LEU A 268 17.67 -6.26 -0.03
N ALA A 269 18.53 -5.57 0.73
CA ALA A 269 19.66 -4.82 0.17
C ALA A 269 20.62 -5.68 -0.66
N PHE A 270 20.75 -6.97 -0.34
CA PHE A 270 21.59 -7.91 -1.10
C PHE A 270 21.17 -8.11 -2.57
N LEU A 271 19.98 -7.67 -2.94
CA LEU A 271 19.47 -7.72 -4.32
C LEU A 271 19.88 -6.50 -5.16
N LEU A 272 20.40 -5.47 -4.53
CA LEU A 272 20.78 -4.23 -5.20
C LEU A 272 22.31 -4.16 -5.40
N PRO A 273 22.75 -3.57 -6.51
CA PRO A 273 24.17 -3.26 -6.65
C PRO A 273 24.63 -2.25 -5.59
N PRO A 274 25.89 -2.33 -5.15
CA PRO A 274 26.43 -1.51 -4.05
C PRO A 274 26.17 0.00 -4.18
N ASP A 275 26.20 0.52 -5.39
CA ASP A 275 25.99 1.94 -5.70
C ASP A 275 24.55 2.43 -5.47
N ARG A 276 23.58 1.54 -5.43
CA ARG A 276 22.17 1.87 -5.13
C ARG A 276 21.80 1.72 -3.66
N CYS A 277 22.61 1.06 -2.85
CA CYS A 277 22.41 0.95 -1.41
C CYS A 277 22.69 2.30 -0.67
N ALA A 278 23.42 3.21 -1.31
CA ALA A 278 23.95 4.44 -0.68
C ALA A 278 23.20 5.73 -1.07
N GLN A 279 22.01 5.68 -1.69
CA GLN A 279 21.29 6.93 -1.96
C GLN A 279 20.71 7.49 -0.66
N PRO A 280 21.23 8.67 -0.20
CA PRO A 280 20.67 9.33 0.97
C PRO A 280 19.25 9.76 0.68
N GLN A 281 18.36 9.52 1.65
CA GLN A 281 17.02 10.10 1.65
C GLN A 281 17.13 11.62 1.49
N PRO A 282 16.32 12.28 0.64
CA PRO A 282 16.24 13.73 0.70
C PRO A 282 15.82 14.11 2.12
N ALA A 283 16.65 14.93 2.77
CA ALA A 283 16.36 15.48 4.08
C ALA A 283 14.99 16.15 4.02
N VAL A 284 14.07 15.71 4.87
CA VAL A 284 12.83 16.41 5.13
C VAL A 284 13.27 17.70 5.85
N SER A 285 13.43 18.78 5.10
CA SER A 285 13.59 20.11 5.67
C SER A 285 12.34 20.42 6.47
N GLY A 286 12.54 20.69 7.76
CA GLY A 286 11.55 20.97 8.78
C GLY A 286 10.72 22.23 8.53
#